data_63e3da8b53f6150cbf631fa336c95fe1
#
_entry.id   63e3da8b53f6150cbf631fa336c95fe1
#
_cell.length_a   1.000
_cell.length_b   1.000
_cell.length_c   1.000
_cell.angle_alpha   90.00
_cell.angle_beta   90.00
_cell.angle_gamma   90.00
#
_symmetry.space_group_name_H-M   'P 1'
#
loop_
_entity.id
_entity.type
_entity.pdbx_description
1 polymer ?
#
loop_
_entity_poly.entity_id
_entity_poly.type
_entity_poly.pdbx_seq_one_letter_code
_entity_poly.pdbx_strand_id
1 'polypeptide(L)'
;MSTTERFVNVNDVELCVQSFGDPADPAILLLHGAGHSLLAWDEEFISRLVAGGRYVIRFDSRDAGRSTSYPVGAPTYGLPDLAADAAALLEALGVPAAHVVGMSQGSGVAQLLALDHADRVASLTLASGTPGGPGHWYDDLPGMSEEIQKLFADEPAQPDWTDRAAVIEYLVEAERPFSPRFDEDGMRAWSAQVADRTVNIAAQLINPFLISAGDPWRERLAELRVPTLVFHGSEDPMFPVGHGQALAAEIPGATFVPLEHTGHEVFPRHVWDSVVPAILRHTGSEDREGPVR
;
A
#
# COMPACT_ATOMS: atom_id res chain seq x y z
N MET A 1 1.95 -21.82 0.10
CA MET A 1 0.62 -22.20 0.66
C MET A 1 -0.43 -21.54 -0.23
N SER A 2 -1.25 -22.30 -0.96
CA SER A 2 -2.33 -21.71 -1.75
C SER A 2 -3.46 -21.34 -0.79
N THR A 3 -3.66 -20.08 -0.53
CA THR A 3 -4.81 -19.61 0.24
C THR A 3 -5.94 -19.29 -0.71
N THR A 4 -7.12 -19.83 -0.41
CA THR A 4 -8.32 -19.55 -1.20
C THR A 4 -8.72 -18.09 -1.01
N GLU A 5 -8.98 -17.39 -2.10
CA GLU A 5 -9.63 -16.08 -2.06
C GLU A 5 -11.02 -16.22 -1.46
N ARG A 6 -11.39 -15.27 -0.61
CA ARG A 6 -12.72 -15.14 -0.06
C ARG A 6 -13.25 -13.73 -0.28
N PHE A 7 -14.55 -13.59 -0.32
CA PHE A 7 -15.22 -12.32 -0.49
C PHE A 7 -15.89 -11.90 0.82
N VAL A 8 -15.66 -10.65 1.21
CA VAL A 8 -16.14 -10.07 2.47
C VAL A 8 -16.92 -8.80 2.16
N ASN A 9 -18.18 -8.73 2.59
CA ASN A 9 -19.00 -7.54 2.42
C ASN A 9 -18.77 -6.55 3.56
N VAL A 10 -18.42 -5.32 3.21
CA VAL A 10 -18.23 -4.19 4.14
C VAL A 10 -18.70 -2.90 3.45
N ASN A 11 -19.34 -2.00 4.17
CA ASN A 11 -19.71 -0.65 3.69
C ASN A 11 -20.32 -0.66 2.26
N ASP A 12 -21.26 -1.59 2.02
CA ASP A 12 -21.96 -1.79 0.73
C ASP A 12 -21.06 -2.18 -0.46
N VAL A 13 -19.84 -2.67 -0.21
CA VAL A 13 -18.95 -3.24 -1.22
C VAL A 13 -18.50 -4.64 -0.83
N GLU A 14 -18.12 -5.44 -1.84
CA GLU A 14 -17.52 -6.74 -1.67
C GLU A 14 -16.02 -6.65 -1.94
N LEU A 15 -15.20 -7.04 -0.95
CA LEU A 15 -13.74 -7.04 -1.03
C LEU A 15 -13.21 -8.47 -1.17
N CYS A 16 -12.32 -8.69 -2.13
CA CYS A 16 -11.60 -9.94 -2.29
C CYS A 16 -10.38 -9.97 -1.37
N VAL A 17 -10.29 -11.01 -0.53
CA VAL A 17 -9.33 -11.10 0.57
C VAL A 17 -8.60 -12.43 0.54
N GLN A 18 -7.31 -12.39 0.84
CA GLN A 18 -6.50 -13.56 1.16
C GLN A 18 -5.85 -13.40 2.54
N SER A 19 -5.71 -14.49 3.27
CA SER A 19 -5.01 -14.49 4.55
C SER A 19 -4.08 -15.70 4.68
N PHE A 20 -2.96 -15.52 5.38
CA PHE A 20 -1.85 -16.46 5.48
C PHE A 20 -1.39 -16.56 6.93
N GLY A 21 -0.98 -17.73 7.36
CA GLY A 21 -0.50 -17.96 8.73
C GLY A 21 -1.60 -18.41 9.69
N ASP A 22 -1.31 -18.39 10.98
CA ASP A 22 -2.25 -18.77 12.04
C ASP A 22 -3.04 -17.52 12.48
N PRO A 23 -4.39 -17.54 12.47
CA PRO A 23 -5.20 -16.43 12.96
C PRO A 23 -4.97 -16.06 14.44
N ALA A 24 -4.30 -16.90 15.21
CA ALA A 24 -3.91 -16.60 16.58
C ALA A 24 -2.65 -15.72 16.70
N ASP A 25 -1.86 -15.63 15.62
CA ASP A 25 -0.66 -14.79 15.56
C ASP A 25 -1.05 -13.30 15.41
N PRO A 26 -0.15 -12.35 15.75
CA PRO A 26 -0.33 -10.93 15.49
C PRO A 26 -0.63 -10.64 14.02
N ALA A 27 -1.76 -9.95 13.77
CA ALA A 27 -2.22 -9.69 12.42
C ALA A 27 -1.46 -8.54 11.74
N ILE A 28 -1.07 -8.72 10.47
CA ILE A 28 -0.58 -7.67 9.58
C ILE A 28 -1.61 -7.47 8.46
N LEU A 29 -2.08 -6.22 8.29
CA LEU A 29 -2.92 -5.81 7.17
C LEU A 29 -2.08 -5.08 6.13
N LEU A 30 -2.09 -5.54 4.88
CA LEU A 30 -1.32 -5.00 3.77
C LEU A 30 -2.22 -4.16 2.85
N LEU A 31 -1.89 -2.87 2.69
CA LEU A 31 -2.61 -1.89 1.86
C LEU A 31 -1.75 -1.53 0.64
N HIS A 32 -2.23 -1.89 -0.54
CA HIS A 32 -1.53 -1.63 -1.81
C HIS A 32 -1.67 -0.16 -2.29
N GLY A 33 -0.84 0.25 -3.26
CA GLY A 33 -0.88 1.56 -3.90
C GLY A 33 -1.99 1.71 -4.94
N ALA A 34 -2.14 2.92 -5.48
CA ALA A 34 -3.04 3.19 -6.60
C ALA A 34 -2.68 2.35 -7.82
N GLY A 35 -3.68 1.90 -8.60
CA GLY A 35 -3.46 1.07 -9.78
C GLY A 35 -3.10 -0.39 -9.50
N HIS A 36 -2.83 -0.73 -8.25
CA HIS A 36 -2.45 -2.08 -7.84
C HIS A 36 -3.64 -2.90 -7.28
N SER A 37 -3.34 -4.13 -6.89
CA SER A 37 -4.26 -5.07 -6.22
C SER A 37 -3.51 -5.82 -5.12
N LEU A 38 -4.14 -6.81 -4.50
CA LEU A 38 -3.46 -7.68 -3.53
C LEU A 38 -2.22 -8.37 -4.11
N LEU A 39 -2.12 -8.52 -5.45
CA LEU A 39 -0.96 -9.10 -6.12
C LEU A 39 0.31 -8.23 -6.03
N ALA A 40 0.21 -6.97 -5.61
CA ALA A 40 1.39 -6.15 -5.34
C ALA A 40 2.27 -6.71 -4.22
N TRP A 41 1.68 -7.50 -3.33
CA TRP A 41 2.38 -8.14 -2.22
C TRP A 41 2.81 -9.55 -2.61
N ASP A 42 4.10 -9.73 -2.90
CA ASP A 42 4.69 -11.01 -3.32
C ASP A 42 4.46 -12.11 -2.27
N GLU A 43 4.07 -13.31 -2.71
CA GLU A 43 3.77 -14.44 -1.81
C GLU A 43 5.01 -14.92 -1.03
N GLU A 44 6.21 -14.79 -1.59
CA GLU A 44 7.43 -15.12 -0.85
C GLU A 44 7.71 -14.10 0.25
N PHE A 45 7.47 -12.80 0.00
CA PHE A 45 7.53 -11.76 1.03
C PHE A 45 6.56 -12.08 2.18
N ILE A 46 5.31 -12.39 1.84
CA ILE A 46 4.30 -12.80 2.82
C ILE A 46 4.73 -14.05 3.58
N SER A 47 5.26 -15.06 2.88
CA SER A 47 5.72 -16.31 3.50
C SER A 47 6.82 -16.07 4.53
N ARG A 48 7.70 -15.09 4.32
CA ARG A 48 8.74 -14.70 5.29
C ARG A 48 8.12 -14.04 6.55
N LEU A 49 7.08 -13.24 6.40
CA LEU A 49 6.35 -12.66 7.55
C LEU A 49 5.62 -13.76 8.34
N VAL A 50 4.97 -14.68 7.65
CA VAL A 50 4.29 -15.85 8.26
C VAL A 50 5.29 -16.73 8.99
N ALA A 51 6.46 -16.99 8.40
CA ALA A 51 7.53 -17.75 9.07
C ALA A 51 8.05 -17.05 10.35
N GLY A 52 7.89 -15.73 10.43
CA GLY A 52 8.16 -14.92 11.61
C GLY A 52 7.01 -14.88 12.62
N GLY A 53 5.97 -15.73 12.48
CA GLY A 53 4.81 -15.79 13.39
C GLY A 53 3.86 -14.62 13.22
N ARG A 54 3.47 -14.31 11.98
CA ARG A 54 2.45 -13.28 11.68
C ARG A 54 1.30 -13.86 10.90
N TYR A 55 0.09 -13.41 11.24
CA TYR A 55 -1.11 -13.63 10.44
C TYR A 55 -1.23 -12.49 9.43
N VAL A 56 -0.98 -12.76 8.16
CA VAL A 56 -0.90 -11.72 7.11
C VAL A 56 -2.19 -11.70 6.30
N ILE A 57 -2.78 -10.51 6.16
CA ILE A 57 -4.01 -10.25 5.40
C ILE A 57 -3.66 -9.29 4.27
N ARG A 58 -3.95 -9.68 3.02
CA ARG A 58 -3.96 -8.79 1.86
C ARG A 58 -5.32 -8.80 1.19
N PHE A 59 -5.72 -7.71 0.60
CA PHE A 59 -7.03 -7.62 -0.06
C PHE A 59 -6.96 -6.65 -1.25
N ASP A 60 -7.92 -6.78 -2.15
CA ASP A 60 -8.19 -5.81 -3.19
C ASP A 60 -9.08 -4.72 -2.62
N SER A 61 -8.70 -3.45 -2.74
CA SER A 61 -9.56 -2.31 -2.45
C SER A 61 -10.65 -2.15 -3.52
N ARG A 62 -11.51 -1.16 -3.38
CA ARG A 62 -12.47 -0.77 -4.44
C ARG A 62 -11.74 -0.53 -5.75
N ASP A 63 -12.31 -0.96 -6.86
CA ASP A 63 -11.76 -0.94 -8.22
C ASP A 63 -10.52 -1.82 -8.45
N ALA A 64 -10.00 -2.52 -7.44
CA ALA A 64 -8.83 -3.37 -7.57
C ALA A 64 -9.21 -4.85 -7.72
N GLY A 65 -8.46 -5.56 -8.56
CA GLY A 65 -8.48 -7.02 -8.70
C GLY A 65 -9.87 -7.59 -8.90
N ARG A 66 -10.40 -8.26 -7.86
CA ARG A 66 -11.70 -8.95 -7.89
C ARG A 66 -12.74 -8.32 -6.96
N SER A 67 -12.41 -7.21 -6.32
CA SER A 67 -13.34 -6.45 -5.48
C SER A 67 -14.36 -5.67 -6.31
N THR A 68 -15.34 -5.06 -5.64
CA THR A 68 -16.35 -4.20 -6.26
C THR A 68 -15.68 -3.14 -7.14
N SER A 69 -16.12 -3.07 -8.40
CA SER A 69 -15.61 -2.11 -9.39
C SER A 69 -16.70 -1.13 -9.81
N TYR A 70 -16.30 0.10 -10.04
CA TYR A 70 -17.13 1.21 -10.50
C TYR A 70 -16.92 1.45 -12.00
N PRO A 71 -17.80 2.22 -12.66
CA PRO A 71 -17.58 2.62 -14.04
C PRO A 71 -16.25 3.35 -14.21
N VAL A 72 -15.55 3.04 -15.29
CA VAL A 72 -14.27 3.67 -15.64
C VAL A 72 -14.44 5.19 -15.73
N GLY A 73 -13.56 5.92 -15.04
CA GLY A 73 -13.59 7.39 -14.99
C GLY A 73 -14.64 8.00 -14.05
N ALA A 74 -15.42 7.17 -13.32
CA ALA A 74 -16.49 7.66 -12.46
C ALA A 74 -16.52 6.94 -11.08
N PRO A 75 -15.44 6.92 -10.31
CA PRO A 75 -15.45 6.41 -8.94
C PRO A 75 -16.31 7.31 -8.05
N THR A 76 -17.06 6.71 -7.12
CA THR A 76 -17.94 7.44 -6.20
C THR A 76 -17.48 7.32 -4.74
N TYR A 77 -16.20 7.14 -4.53
CA TYR A 77 -15.55 6.99 -3.23
C TYR A 77 -14.26 7.83 -3.15
N GLY A 78 -13.69 7.97 -1.96
CA GLY A 78 -12.44 8.66 -1.70
C GLY A 78 -11.50 7.88 -0.78
N LEU A 79 -10.35 8.47 -0.45
CA LEU A 79 -9.40 7.86 0.50
C LEU A 79 -10.01 7.58 1.88
N PRO A 80 -10.89 8.46 2.44
CA PRO A 80 -11.57 8.14 3.70
C PRO A 80 -12.43 6.88 3.64
N ASP A 81 -13.09 6.62 2.49
CA ASP A 81 -13.88 5.39 2.31
C ASP A 81 -13.00 4.15 2.31
N LEU A 82 -11.81 4.22 1.69
CA LEU A 82 -10.85 3.11 1.71
C LEU A 82 -10.32 2.82 3.12
N ALA A 83 -10.14 3.85 3.95
CA ALA A 83 -9.75 3.68 5.35
C ALA A 83 -10.90 3.06 6.18
N ALA A 84 -12.13 3.50 5.96
CA ALA A 84 -13.31 2.93 6.59
C ALA A 84 -13.53 1.46 6.17
N ASP A 85 -13.28 1.12 4.90
CA ASP A 85 -13.34 -0.26 4.40
C ASP A 85 -12.30 -1.16 5.09
N ALA A 86 -11.06 -0.67 5.26
CA ALA A 86 -10.01 -1.41 5.96
C ALA A 86 -10.38 -1.68 7.43
N ALA A 87 -10.97 -0.69 8.13
CA ALA A 87 -11.46 -0.85 9.48
C ALA A 87 -12.60 -1.89 9.57
N ALA A 88 -13.60 -1.76 8.69
CA ALA A 88 -14.73 -2.69 8.62
C ALA A 88 -14.30 -4.10 8.21
N LEU A 89 -13.28 -4.23 7.34
CA LEU A 89 -12.72 -5.52 6.98
C LEU A 89 -12.09 -6.22 8.19
N LEU A 90 -11.29 -5.53 9.00
CA LEU A 90 -10.73 -6.10 10.23
C LEU A 90 -11.83 -6.59 11.17
N GLU A 91 -12.90 -5.80 11.33
CA GLU A 91 -14.06 -6.20 12.15
C GLU A 91 -14.74 -7.46 11.60
N ALA A 92 -15.05 -7.49 10.31
CA ALA A 92 -15.69 -8.64 9.65
C ALA A 92 -14.82 -9.92 9.71
N LEU A 93 -13.49 -9.77 9.79
CA LEU A 93 -12.55 -10.88 9.96
C LEU A 93 -12.38 -11.30 11.42
N GLY A 94 -12.95 -10.58 12.38
CA GLY A 94 -12.76 -10.82 13.81
C GLY A 94 -11.38 -10.44 14.32
N VAL A 95 -10.66 -9.55 13.62
CA VAL A 95 -9.35 -9.02 13.99
C VAL A 95 -9.55 -7.71 14.76
N PRO A 96 -9.32 -7.67 16.08
CA PRO A 96 -9.61 -6.49 16.88
C PRO A 96 -8.70 -5.30 16.51
N ALA A 97 -7.42 -5.55 16.25
CA ALA A 97 -6.45 -4.57 15.77
C ALA A 97 -5.36 -5.27 14.95
N ALA A 98 -4.79 -4.59 13.97
CA ALA A 98 -3.72 -5.10 13.13
C ALA A 98 -2.52 -4.15 13.08
N HIS A 99 -1.34 -4.70 12.82
CA HIS A 99 -0.19 -3.94 12.33
C HIS A 99 -0.45 -3.60 10.86
N VAL A 100 -0.53 -2.32 10.52
CA VAL A 100 -0.91 -1.87 9.18
C VAL A 100 0.34 -1.51 8.38
N VAL A 101 0.49 -2.12 7.21
CA VAL A 101 1.58 -1.83 6.26
C VAL A 101 0.95 -1.25 5.01
N GLY A 102 1.23 0.02 4.72
CA GLY A 102 0.68 0.71 3.55
C GLY A 102 1.78 1.25 2.63
N MET A 103 1.59 1.10 1.32
CA MET A 103 2.50 1.61 0.29
C MET A 103 1.81 2.69 -0.55
N SER A 104 2.47 3.82 -0.80
CA SER A 104 1.99 4.91 -1.67
C SER A 104 0.59 5.38 -1.25
N GLN A 105 -0.44 5.25 -2.09
CA GLN A 105 -1.83 5.52 -1.71
C GLN A 105 -2.24 4.72 -0.47
N GLY A 106 -1.84 3.45 -0.37
CA GLY A 106 -2.07 2.63 0.83
C GLY A 106 -1.41 3.19 2.09
N SER A 107 -0.29 3.92 1.96
CA SER A 107 0.30 4.69 3.09
C SER A 107 -0.61 5.85 3.53
N GLY A 108 -1.25 6.55 2.59
CA GLY A 108 -2.27 7.56 2.91
C GLY A 108 -3.49 6.96 3.60
N VAL A 109 -3.98 5.83 3.09
CA VAL A 109 -5.08 5.06 3.73
C VAL A 109 -4.69 4.60 5.13
N ALA A 110 -3.46 4.12 5.33
CA ALA A 110 -2.96 3.72 6.65
C ALA A 110 -2.90 4.88 7.66
N GLN A 111 -2.50 6.08 7.19
CA GLN A 111 -2.53 7.30 8.02
C GLN A 111 -3.96 7.62 8.47
N LEU A 112 -4.92 7.66 7.54
CA LEU A 112 -6.33 7.91 7.85
C LEU A 112 -6.93 6.84 8.77
N LEU A 113 -6.63 5.57 8.50
CA LEU A 113 -7.07 4.46 9.35
C LEU A 113 -6.59 4.64 10.81
N ALA A 114 -5.34 5.04 11.00
CA ALA A 114 -4.80 5.27 12.34
C ALA A 114 -5.32 6.54 13.02
N LEU A 115 -5.70 7.56 12.25
CA LEU A 115 -6.29 8.80 12.77
C LEU A 115 -7.77 8.65 13.13
N ASP A 116 -8.53 7.96 12.28
CA ASP A 116 -9.99 7.92 12.38
C ASP A 116 -10.51 6.61 13.03
N HIS A 117 -9.68 5.55 13.06
CA HIS A 117 -9.98 4.22 13.62
C HIS A 117 -8.81 3.70 14.46
N ALA A 118 -8.28 4.52 15.36
CA ALA A 118 -7.07 4.26 16.13
C ALA A 118 -7.12 2.94 16.93
N ASP A 119 -8.30 2.51 17.36
CA ASP A 119 -8.53 1.24 18.06
C ASP A 119 -8.30 -0.01 17.17
N ARG A 120 -8.25 0.16 15.86
CA ARG A 120 -7.98 -0.90 14.87
C ARG A 120 -6.51 -1.03 14.48
N VAL A 121 -5.64 -0.14 14.95
CA VAL A 121 -4.22 -0.08 14.53
C VAL A 121 -3.30 -0.33 15.71
N ALA A 122 -2.53 -1.42 15.64
CA ALA A 122 -1.52 -1.75 16.65
C ALA A 122 -0.17 -1.05 16.38
N SER A 123 0.22 -0.92 15.13
CA SER A 123 1.37 -0.12 14.66
C SER A 123 1.22 0.22 13.18
N LEU A 124 1.98 1.21 12.73
CA LEU A 124 2.06 1.62 11.32
C LEU A 124 3.42 1.28 10.71
N THR A 125 3.40 0.79 9.46
CA THR A 125 4.55 0.78 8.56
C THR A 125 4.15 1.50 7.28
N LEU A 126 4.75 2.65 7.03
CA LEU A 126 4.45 3.53 5.90
C LEU A 126 5.58 3.43 4.87
N ALA A 127 5.30 2.95 3.67
CA ALA A 127 6.28 2.79 2.60
C ALA A 127 5.99 3.74 1.43
N SER A 128 7.01 4.43 0.92
CA SER A 128 6.93 5.33 -0.24
C SER A 128 5.71 6.25 -0.18
N GLY A 129 5.45 6.81 1.00
CA GLY A 129 4.30 7.68 1.28
C GLY A 129 4.68 9.14 1.39
N THR A 130 3.65 9.98 1.52
CA THR A 130 3.77 11.42 1.76
C THR A 130 2.95 11.85 2.98
N PRO A 131 3.37 12.87 3.75
CA PRO A 131 2.57 13.42 4.82
C PRO A 131 1.23 13.93 4.29
N GLY A 132 0.12 13.49 4.92
CA GLY A 132 -1.21 13.88 4.48
C GLY A 132 -1.69 13.14 3.21
N GLY A 133 -0.97 12.09 2.74
CA GLY A 133 -1.33 11.24 1.62
C GLY A 133 -1.31 11.93 0.25
N PRO A 134 -1.53 11.17 -0.83
CA PRO A 134 -1.60 11.72 -2.18
C PRO A 134 -2.87 12.58 -2.35
N GLY A 135 -2.80 13.53 -3.29
CA GLY A 135 -3.91 14.45 -3.61
C GLY A 135 -3.86 15.80 -2.89
N HIS A 136 -2.94 15.97 -1.94
CA HIS A 136 -2.61 17.26 -1.32
C HIS A 136 -1.18 17.66 -1.64
N TRP A 137 -0.96 18.93 -1.96
CA TRP A 137 0.36 19.46 -2.33
C TRP A 137 0.86 20.42 -1.26
N TYR A 138 2.14 20.30 -0.93
CA TYR A 138 2.80 21.09 0.10
C TYR A 138 4.12 21.63 -0.42
N ASP A 139 4.29 22.94 -0.43
CA ASP A 139 5.46 23.64 -1.01
C ASP A 139 6.78 23.33 -0.28
N ASP A 140 6.71 22.82 0.95
CA ASP A 140 7.86 22.42 1.75
C ASP A 140 8.38 21.01 1.43
N LEU A 141 7.66 20.25 0.59
CA LEU A 141 8.06 18.92 0.16
C LEU A 141 8.64 18.95 -1.26
N PRO A 142 9.65 18.10 -1.56
CA PRO A 142 10.24 18.07 -2.89
C PRO A 142 9.20 17.59 -3.93
N GLY A 143 9.17 18.26 -5.09
CA GLY A 143 8.32 17.81 -6.19
C GLY A 143 8.80 16.48 -6.79
N MET A 144 7.91 15.76 -7.47
CA MET A 144 8.26 14.57 -8.25
C MET A 144 9.29 14.90 -9.35
N SER A 145 10.01 13.88 -9.83
CA SER A 145 11.00 14.05 -10.90
C SER A 145 10.38 14.61 -12.20
N GLU A 146 11.17 15.28 -13.02
CA GLU A 146 10.71 15.81 -14.32
C GLU A 146 10.14 14.70 -15.23
N GLU A 147 10.70 13.49 -15.16
CA GLU A 147 10.24 12.33 -15.91
C GLU A 147 8.83 11.94 -15.50
N ILE A 148 8.55 11.87 -14.20
CA ILE A 148 7.22 11.53 -13.68
C ILE A 148 6.23 12.67 -13.94
N GLN A 149 6.65 13.93 -13.79
CA GLN A 149 5.81 15.08 -14.17
C GLN A 149 5.37 15.00 -15.63
N LYS A 150 6.30 14.65 -16.52
CA LYS A 150 6.02 14.49 -17.94
C LYS A 150 5.08 13.30 -18.20
N LEU A 151 5.30 12.17 -17.51
CA LEU A 151 4.45 10.99 -17.64
C LEU A 151 2.98 11.31 -17.30
N PHE A 152 2.74 12.09 -16.24
CA PHE A 152 1.39 12.50 -15.85
C PHE A 152 0.81 13.62 -16.73
N ALA A 153 1.65 14.45 -17.34
CA ALA A 153 1.19 15.50 -18.24
C ALA A 153 0.82 14.98 -19.65
N ASP A 154 1.59 14.00 -20.13
CA ASP A 154 1.48 13.44 -21.48
C ASP A 154 0.80 12.06 -21.45
N GLU A 155 -0.27 11.86 -20.69
CA GLU A 155 -0.95 10.57 -20.47
C GLU A 155 -0.73 9.57 -21.62
N PRO A 156 -0.10 8.38 -21.34
CA PRO A 156 0.15 7.41 -22.39
C PRO A 156 -1.17 6.92 -23.01
N ALA A 157 -1.14 6.66 -24.30
CA ALA A 157 -2.31 6.13 -25.01
C ALA A 157 -2.79 4.84 -24.34
N GLN A 158 -4.08 4.81 -23.98
CA GLN A 158 -4.66 3.62 -23.36
C GLN A 158 -4.66 2.46 -24.37
N PRO A 159 -4.41 1.22 -23.91
CA PRO A 159 -4.46 0.04 -24.77
C PRO A 159 -5.91 -0.33 -25.12
N ASP A 160 -6.08 -1.24 -26.05
CA ASP A 160 -7.33 -1.99 -26.12
C ASP A 160 -7.42 -2.91 -24.88
N TRP A 161 -8.27 -2.55 -23.93
CA TRP A 161 -8.46 -3.27 -22.67
C TRP A 161 -8.94 -4.71 -22.84
N THR A 162 -9.39 -5.09 -24.04
CA THR A 162 -9.78 -6.46 -24.40
C THR A 162 -8.62 -7.28 -24.97
N ASP A 163 -7.54 -6.62 -25.37
CA ASP A 163 -6.32 -7.28 -25.83
C ASP A 163 -5.36 -7.52 -24.64
N ARG A 164 -5.35 -8.76 -24.17
CA ARG A 164 -4.49 -9.19 -23.05
C ARG A 164 -3.01 -8.84 -23.26
N ALA A 165 -2.49 -9.00 -24.47
CA ALA A 165 -1.08 -8.73 -24.74
C ALA A 165 -0.78 -7.22 -24.66
N ALA A 166 -1.66 -6.39 -25.23
CA ALA A 166 -1.55 -4.94 -25.12
C ALA A 166 -1.64 -4.45 -23.67
N VAL A 167 -2.52 -5.05 -22.86
CA VAL A 167 -2.65 -4.74 -21.43
C VAL A 167 -1.36 -5.09 -20.67
N ILE A 168 -0.76 -6.26 -20.94
CA ILE A 168 0.50 -6.65 -20.28
C ILE A 168 1.63 -5.66 -20.64
N GLU A 169 1.79 -5.31 -21.91
CA GLU A 169 2.80 -4.32 -22.32
C GLU A 169 2.56 -2.95 -21.65
N TYR A 170 1.31 -2.51 -21.61
CA TYR A 170 0.93 -1.26 -20.96
C TYR A 170 1.32 -1.25 -19.47
N LEU A 171 1.04 -2.33 -18.74
CA LEU A 171 1.42 -2.47 -17.33
C LEU A 171 2.94 -2.47 -17.14
N VAL A 172 3.68 -3.19 -17.98
CA VAL A 172 5.15 -3.25 -17.92
C VAL A 172 5.75 -1.85 -18.12
N GLU A 173 5.30 -1.13 -19.14
CA GLU A 173 5.82 0.21 -19.42
C GLU A 173 5.39 1.25 -18.39
N ALA A 174 4.19 1.10 -17.80
CA ALA A 174 3.71 2.00 -16.74
C ALA A 174 4.56 1.91 -15.47
N GLU A 175 5.09 0.74 -15.12
CA GLU A 175 5.90 0.54 -13.92
C GLU A 175 7.39 0.89 -14.10
N ARG A 176 7.89 0.89 -15.34
CA ARG A 176 9.31 1.11 -15.65
C ARG A 176 9.91 2.40 -15.06
N PRO A 177 9.25 3.58 -15.14
CA PRO A 177 9.83 4.83 -14.63
C PRO A 177 9.98 4.88 -13.10
N PHE A 178 9.32 3.97 -12.39
CA PHE A 178 9.28 3.95 -10.92
C PHE A 178 10.36 3.06 -10.31
N SER A 179 11.04 2.22 -11.10
CA SER A 179 12.03 1.26 -10.63
C SER A 179 13.42 1.53 -11.20
N PRO A 180 14.43 1.91 -10.38
CA PRO A 180 15.81 2.08 -10.85
C PRO A 180 16.50 0.76 -11.20
N ARG A 181 15.93 -0.37 -10.75
CA ARG A 181 16.41 -1.73 -11.00
C ARG A 181 15.32 -2.58 -11.64
N PHE A 182 14.76 -2.09 -12.73
CA PHE A 182 13.61 -2.70 -13.37
C PHE A 182 13.89 -4.13 -13.85
N ASP A 183 13.15 -5.09 -13.29
CA ASP A 183 13.13 -6.50 -13.71
C ASP A 183 11.99 -6.71 -14.72
N GLU A 184 12.31 -6.62 -16.00
CA GLU A 184 11.30 -6.71 -17.07
C GLU A 184 10.62 -8.08 -17.10
N ASP A 185 11.36 -9.17 -16.93
CA ASP A 185 10.80 -10.52 -16.97
C ASP A 185 9.87 -10.78 -15.78
N GLY A 186 10.29 -10.36 -14.59
CA GLY A 186 9.47 -10.43 -13.38
C GLY A 186 8.22 -9.57 -13.49
N MET A 187 8.36 -8.33 -13.99
CA MET A 187 7.25 -7.41 -14.18
C MET A 187 6.25 -7.94 -15.22
N ARG A 188 6.73 -8.51 -16.33
CA ARG A 188 5.87 -9.13 -17.35
C ARG A 188 5.09 -10.33 -16.80
N ALA A 189 5.73 -11.16 -15.98
CA ALA A 189 5.06 -12.29 -15.31
C ALA A 189 4.00 -11.83 -14.32
N TRP A 190 4.27 -10.79 -13.55
CA TRP A 190 3.32 -10.16 -12.64
C TRP A 190 2.15 -9.51 -13.40
N SER A 191 2.44 -8.73 -14.45
CA SER A 191 1.44 -8.07 -15.30
C SER A 191 0.48 -9.07 -15.94
N ALA A 192 0.99 -10.24 -16.35
CA ALA A 192 0.15 -11.31 -16.87
C ALA A 192 -0.83 -11.84 -15.81
N GLN A 193 -0.40 -12.01 -14.56
CA GLN A 193 -1.28 -12.42 -13.47
C GLN A 193 -2.34 -11.35 -13.16
N VAL A 194 -1.96 -10.06 -13.16
CA VAL A 194 -2.88 -8.94 -12.98
C VAL A 194 -3.94 -8.92 -14.08
N ALA A 195 -3.52 -9.01 -15.35
CA ALA A 195 -4.43 -9.01 -16.50
C ALA A 195 -5.41 -10.20 -16.46
N ASP A 196 -4.95 -11.38 -16.04
CA ASP A 196 -5.79 -12.59 -15.98
C ASP A 196 -6.77 -12.58 -14.80
N ARG A 197 -6.42 -11.88 -13.70
CA ARG A 197 -7.19 -11.92 -12.46
C ARG A 197 -8.17 -10.78 -12.33
N THR A 198 -7.85 -9.59 -12.86
CA THR A 198 -8.60 -8.37 -12.60
C THR A 198 -9.91 -8.33 -13.39
N VAL A 199 -11.02 -8.08 -12.68
CA VAL A 199 -12.37 -8.03 -13.29
C VAL A 199 -12.52 -6.84 -14.21
N ASN A 200 -11.98 -5.68 -13.85
CA ASN A 200 -12.04 -4.45 -14.63
C ASN A 200 -10.71 -3.71 -14.58
N ILE A 201 -9.78 -4.13 -15.45
CA ILE A 201 -8.42 -3.60 -15.46
C ILE A 201 -8.36 -2.10 -15.77
N ALA A 202 -9.24 -1.60 -16.62
CA ALA A 202 -9.33 -0.17 -16.92
C ALA A 202 -9.74 0.65 -15.69
N ALA A 203 -10.71 0.19 -14.92
CA ALA A 203 -11.12 0.85 -13.68
C ALA A 203 -9.99 0.80 -12.64
N GLN A 204 -9.30 -0.34 -12.49
CA GLN A 204 -8.16 -0.47 -11.59
C GLN A 204 -7.06 0.55 -11.88
N LEU A 205 -6.77 0.82 -13.14
CA LEU A 205 -5.66 1.69 -13.54
C LEU A 205 -6.05 3.18 -13.65
N ILE A 206 -7.34 3.49 -13.73
CA ILE A 206 -7.81 4.88 -13.94
C ILE A 206 -8.46 5.44 -12.67
N ASN A 207 -9.42 4.73 -12.10
CA ASN A 207 -10.25 5.26 -11.01
C ASN A 207 -9.48 5.70 -9.77
N PRO A 208 -8.44 4.97 -9.27
CA PRO A 208 -7.71 5.36 -8.07
C PRO A 208 -6.99 6.72 -8.16
N PHE A 209 -6.75 7.23 -9.36
CA PHE A 209 -6.17 8.55 -9.59
C PHE A 209 -7.20 9.68 -9.69
N LEU A 210 -8.49 9.34 -9.72
CA LEU A 210 -9.62 10.28 -9.83
C LEU A 210 -10.39 10.45 -8.53
N ILE A 211 -10.08 9.66 -7.49
CA ILE A 211 -10.79 9.69 -6.22
C ILE A 211 -10.44 10.94 -5.41
N SER A 212 -11.37 11.35 -4.55
CA SER A 212 -11.14 12.44 -3.61
C SER A 212 -10.12 12.02 -2.54
N ALA A 213 -9.16 12.90 -2.26
CA ALA A 213 -8.27 12.72 -1.11
C ALA A 213 -9.00 12.95 0.23
N GLY A 214 -10.17 13.62 0.23
CA GLY A 214 -10.84 14.10 1.44
C GLY A 214 -10.25 15.41 1.94
N ASP A 215 -10.56 15.78 3.18
CA ASP A 215 -10.00 16.96 3.83
C ASP A 215 -8.51 16.76 4.13
N PRO A 216 -7.65 17.80 4.07
CA PRO A 216 -6.24 17.70 4.43
C PRO A 216 -6.05 17.23 5.87
N TRP A 217 -5.15 16.26 6.09
CA TRP A 217 -4.91 15.69 7.44
C TRP A 217 -3.45 15.73 7.91
N ARG A 218 -2.54 16.36 7.16
CA ARG A 218 -1.12 16.41 7.52
C ARG A 218 -0.87 16.91 8.95
N GLU A 219 -1.56 17.97 9.36
CA GLU A 219 -1.43 18.52 10.71
C GLU A 219 -1.85 17.54 11.81
N ARG A 220 -2.74 16.60 11.48
CA ARG A 220 -3.21 15.56 12.40
C ARG A 220 -2.19 14.44 12.61
N LEU A 221 -1.12 14.35 11.81
CA LEU A 221 -0.07 13.35 12.00
C LEU A 221 0.57 13.44 13.38
N ALA A 222 0.61 14.64 13.98
CA ALA A 222 1.06 14.85 15.34
C ALA A 222 0.14 14.22 16.43
N GLU A 223 -1.07 13.78 16.06
CA GLU A 223 -2.02 13.10 16.96
C GLU A 223 -1.73 11.59 17.06
N LEU A 224 -1.00 11.01 16.09
CA LEU A 224 -0.70 9.58 16.06
C LEU A 224 0.09 9.16 17.32
N ARG A 225 -0.31 8.03 17.91
CA ARG A 225 0.28 7.48 19.14
C ARG A 225 0.77 6.05 18.97
N VAL A 226 0.45 5.43 17.85
CA VAL A 226 0.89 4.06 17.54
C VAL A 226 2.35 4.07 17.09
N PRO A 227 3.15 3.05 17.43
CA PRO A 227 4.49 2.91 16.90
C PRO A 227 4.49 2.99 15.39
N THR A 228 5.38 3.80 14.81
CA THR A 228 5.41 4.03 13.37
C THR A 228 6.81 3.80 12.79
N LEU A 229 6.88 3.01 11.73
CA LEU A 229 8.07 2.74 10.92
C LEU A 229 7.85 3.29 9.52
N VAL A 230 8.78 4.11 9.03
CA VAL A 230 8.73 4.71 7.71
C VAL A 230 9.85 4.15 6.85
N PHE A 231 9.49 3.45 5.77
CA PHE A 231 10.42 3.05 4.72
C PHE A 231 10.27 3.97 3.52
N HIS A 232 11.39 4.33 2.89
CA HIS A 232 11.32 5.15 1.68
C HIS A 232 12.49 4.85 0.75
N GLY A 233 12.19 4.71 -0.56
CA GLY A 233 13.21 4.51 -1.58
C GLY A 233 14.13 5.72 -1.72
N SER A 234 15.46 5.48 -1.73
CA SER A 234 16.45 6.56 -1.90
C SER A 234 16.38 7.21 -3.28
N GLU A 235 15.80 6.52 -4.25
CA GLU A 235 15.67 6.93 -5.65
C GLU A 235 14.19 7.01 -6.08
N ASP A 236 13.26 7.22 -5.11
CA ASP A 236 11.83 7.37 -5.40
C ASP A 236 11.59 8.61 -6.28
N PRO A 237 11.12 8.45 -7.53
CA PRO A 237 10.96 9.56 -8.45
C PRO A 237 9.61 10.27 -8.29
N MET A 238 8.63 9.62 -7.65
CA MET A 238 7.29 10.15 -7.44
C MET A 238 7.21 10.98 -6.15
N PHE A 239 7.65 10.40 -5.05
CA PHE A 239 7.81 11.08 -3.77
C PHE A 239 9.29 11.02 -3.37
N PRO A 240 10.14 11.99 -3.75
CA PRO A 240 11.54 11.96 -3.36
C PRO A 240 11.72 11.76 -1.85
N VAL A 241 12.86 11.20 -1.45
CA VAL A 241 13.14 10.72 -0.07
C VAL A 241 12.77 11.72 1.05
N GLY A 242 12.72 13.02 0.75
CA GLY A 242 12.26 14.07 1.67
C GLY A 242 10.84 13.86 2.20
N HIS A 243 9.97 13.19 1.43
CA HIS A 243 8.62 12.86 1.91
C HIS A 243 8.64 11.85 3.06
N GLY A 244 9.43 10.79 2.95
CA GLY A 244 9.60 9.81 4.04
C GLY A 244 10.26 10.42 5.27
N GLN A 245 11.24 11.31 5.07
CA GLN A 245 11.89 12.05 6.17
C GLN A 245 10.89 12.97 6.89
N ALA A 246 10.02 13.67 6.13
CA ALA A 246 8.97 14.50 6.70
C ALA A 246 7.94 13.68 7.47
N LEU A 247 7.47 12.53 6.94
CA LEU A 247 6.60 11.61 7.66
C LEU A 247 7.18 11.22 9.02
N ALA A 248 8.45 10.82 9.04
CA ALA A 248 9.11 10.41 10.27
C ALA A 248 9.33 11.58 11.25
N ALA A 249 9.50 12.80 10.76
CA ALA A 249 9.66 13.99 11.58
C ALA A 249 8.32 14.47 12.18
N GLU A 250 7.22 14.32 11.46
CA GLU A 250 5.89 14.83 11.84
C GLU A 250 5.10 13.83 12.70
N ILE A 251 5.40 12.53 12.60
CA ILE A 251 4.76 11.50 13.42
C ILE A 251 5.59 11.27 14.69
N PRO A 252 5.02 11.50 15.90
CA PRO A 252 5.76 11.35 17.14
C PRO A 252 6.33 9.94 17.34
N GLY A 253 7.64 9.84 17.54
CA GLY A 253 8.32 8.58 17.78
C GLY A 253 8.51 7.68 16.57
N ALA A 254 8.21 8.17 15.35
CA ALA A 254 8.43 7.40 14.14
C ALA A 254 9.92 7.18 13.86
N THR A 255 10.24 6.01 13.30
CA THR A 255 11.58 5.64 12.86
C THR A 255 11.65 5.66 11.34
N PHE A 256 12.66 6.34 10.77
CA PHE A 256 12.93 6.38 9.33
C PHE A 256 13.99 5.36 8.92
N VAL A 257 13.72 4.62 7.86
CA VAL A 257 14.65 3.63 7.26
C VAL A 257 14.70 3.85 5.75
N PRO A 258 15.78 4.45 5.21
CA PRO A 258 15.95 4.56 3.77
C PRO A 258 16.17 3.18 3.15
N LEU A 259 15.63 2.98 1.95
CA LEU A 259 15.84 1.79 1.14
C LEU A 259 16.74 2.16 -0.04
N GLU A 260 18.00 1.74 0.04
CA GLU A 260 18.99 2.07 -0.98
C GLU A 260 18.66 1.45 -2.34
N HIS A 261 18.89 2.20 -3.40
CA HIS A 261 18.65 1.77 -4.79
C HIS A 261 17.21 1.30 -5.05
N THR A 262 16.26 1.92 -4.38
CA THR A 262 14.84 1.61 -4.46
C THR A 262 14.08 2.84 -4.92
N GLY A 263 13.19 2.66 -5.88
CA GLY A 263 12.31 3.69 -6.41
C GLY A 263 10.97 3.73 -5.68
N HIS A 264 9.90 4.02 -6.44
CA HIS A 264 8.52 4.02 -5.93
C HIS A 264 7.91 2.63 -6.08
N GLU A 265 8.41 1.67 -5.31
CA GLU A 265 8.13 0.24 -5.46
C GLU A 265 7.63 -0.40 -4.16
N VAL A 266 6.84 -1.48 -4.28
CA VAL A 266 6.45 -2.32 -3.15
C VAL A 266 7.60 -3.27 -2.82
N PHE A 267 8.45 -2.90 -1.86
CA PHE A 267 9.55 -3.71 -1.32
C PHE A 267 10.19 -4.69 -2.33
N PRO A 268 11.03 -4.21 -3.27
CA PRO A 268 11.69 -5.09 -4.22
C PRO A 268 12.59 -6.12 -3.51
N ARG A 269 12.84 -7.26 -4.14
CA ARG A 269 13.51 -8.42 -3.51
C ARG A 269 14.84 -8.10 -2.86
N HIS A 270 15.61 -7.15 -3.40
CA HIS A 270 16.94 -6.80 -2.87
C HIS A 270 16.90 -6.13 -1.48
N VAL A 271 15.75 -5.60 -1.03
CA VAL A 271 15.59 -5.00 0.30
C VAL A 271 14.96 -5.93 1.33
N TRP A 272 14.49 -7.12 0.95
CA TRP A 272 13.75 -7.99 1.87
C TRP A 272 14.54 -8.43 3.10
N ASP A 273 15.86 -8.63 2.96
CA ASP A 273 16.72 -9.05 4.07
C ASP A 273 16.88 -7.95 5.15
N SER A 274 16.52 -6.69 4.81
CA SER A 274 16.45 -5.58 5.77
C SER A 274 15.01 -5.29 6.20
N VAL A 275 14.05 -5.28 5.27
CA VAL A 275 12.66 -4.90 5.49
C VAL A 275 11.92 -5.94 6.33
N VAL A 276 12.02 -7.23 5.99
CA VAL A 276 11.30 -8.29 6.71
C VAL A 276 11.69 -8.35 8.19
N PRO A 277 13.00 -8.40 8.57
CA PRO A 277 13.36 -8.36 9.99
C PRO A 277 12.93 -7.08 10.69
N ALA A 278 12.94 -5.93 10.00
CA ALA A 278 12.50 -4.66 10.60
C ALA A 278 10.98 -4.68 10.88
N ILE A 279 10.15 -5.15 9.94
CA ILE A 279 8.71 -5.33 10.15
C ILE A 279 8.46 -6.33 11.28
N LEU A 280 9.15 -7.46 11.30
CA LEU A 280 8.98 -8.47 12.36
C LEU A 280 9.32 -7.93 13.75
N ARG A 281 10.37 -7.14 13.89
CA ARG A 281 10.69 -6.47 15.17
C ARG A 281 9.63 -5.42 15.51
N HIS A 282 9.23 -4.61 14.55
CA HIS A 282 8.25 -3.54 14.74
C HIS A 282 6.85 -4.06 15.11
N THR A 283 6.49 -5.25 14.64
CA THR A 283 5.21 -5.92 14.90
C THR A 283 5.31 -7.00 15.99
N GLY A 284 6.48 -7.18 16.58
CA GLY A 284 6.67 -8.06 17.75
C GLY A 284 5.95 -7.47 18.96
N SER A 285 5.36 -8.31 19.80
CA SER A 285 5.06 -7.92 21.17
C SER A 285 6.42 -7.61 21.83
N GLU A 286 6.74 -6.33 22.02
CA GLU A 286 7.71 -6.02 23.04
C GLU A 286 7.18 -6.63 24.34
N ASP A 287 7.90 -7.60 24.90
CA ASP A 287 7.85 -7.79 26.33
C ASP A 287 8.08 -6.40 26.93
N ARG A 288 7.02 -5.80 27.46
CA ARG A 288 7.13 -4.58 28.25
C ARG A 288 7.91 -5.00 29.50
N GLU A 289 9.23 -5.08 29.35
CA GLU A 289 10.11 -5.08 30.52
C GLU A 289 9.82 -3.77 31.23
N GLY A 290 9.02 -3.92 32.29
CA GLY A 290 8.79 -2.83 33.23
C GLY A 290 10.13 -2.34 33.76
N PRO A 291 10.23 -1.09 34.22
CA PRO A 291 11.49 -0.53 34.73
C PRO A 291 12.05 -1.47 35.78
N VAL A 292 13.24 -2.00 35.49
CA VAL A 292 14.06 -2.69 36.49
C VAL A 292 14.23 -1.70 37.64
N ARG A 293 13.72 -2.06 38.82
CA ARG A 293 13.82 -1.27 40.06
C ARG A 293 15.25 -1.24 40.56
#